data_607ea6206ceb0a2d2267b421ff76e682
#
_entry.id   607ea6206ceb0a2d2267b421ff76e682
#
_cell.length_a   1.000
_cell.length_b   1.000
_cell.length_c   1.000
_cell.angle_alpha   90.00
_cell.angle_beta   90.00
_cell.angle_gamma   90.00
#
_symmetry.space_group_name_H-M   'P 1'
#
loop_
_entity.id
_entity.type
_entity.pdbx_description
1 polymer ?
#
loop_
_entity_poly.entity_id
_entity_poly.type
_entity_poly.pdbx_seq_one_letter_code
_entity_poly.pdbx_strand_id
1 'polypeptide(L)'
;GYREKYAGRWIPPDLASLSGSTHQHLAGYYGMVKRIDEAYGRMLDSLISLKMQDNTVTIFTSDHGNNFKTRNNEYKRSCHDSSIRVPTSIVGNIFDQGGRIKELISILDLNATILDLAGVSIPDYHDGKSIIPLLSLNKENWTKEIFVQISESQVARAIRTKRWKLCIE
;
A
#
# COMPACT_ATOMS: atom_id res chain seq x y z
N GLY A 1 25.33 10.03 -6.72
CA GLY A 1 24.00 10.19 -6.06
C GLY A 1 23.22 8.87 -6.02
N TYR A 2 22.03 8.85 -5.45
CA TYR A 2 21.23 7.63 -5.34
C TYR A 2 20.91 6.97 -6.68
N ARG A 3 20.68 7.76 -7.74
CA ARG A 3 20.42 7.24 -9.08
C ARG A 3 21.57 6.39 -9.60
N GLU A 4 22.79 6.84 -9.44
CA GLU A 4 24.01 6.12 -9.84
C GLU A 4 24.20 4.84 -9.01
N LYS A 5 23.97 4.93 -7.70
CA LYS A 5 24.05 3.79 -6.78
C LYS A 5 23.11 2.63 -7.16
N TYR A 6 21.96 2.93 -7.72
CA TYR A 6 20.94 1.94 -8.10
C TYR A 6 20.88 1.66 -9.61
N ALA A 7 21.76 2.23 -10.40
CA ALA A 7 21.87 1.90 -11.82
C ALA A 7 22.19 0.39 -12.00
N GLY A 8 21.52 -0.24 -12.94
CA GLY A 8 21.71 -1.67 -13.24
C GLY A 8 21.19 -2.65 -12.18
N ARG A 9 20.44 -2.19 -11.18
CA ARG A 9 19.80 -3.06 -10.19
C ARG A 9 18.67 -3.86 -10.81
N TRP A 10 18.31 -4.95 -10.10
CA TRP A 10 17.25 -5.86 -10.50
C TRP A 10 15.96 -5.13 -10.85
N ILE A 11 15.35 -5.55 -11.95
CA ILE A 11 14.04 -5.09 -12.41
C ILE A 11 13.02 -6.19 -12.10
N PRO A 12 11.89 -5.89 -11.45
CA PRO A 12 10.84 -6.87 -11.23
C PRO A 12 10.41 -7.56 -12.52
N PRO A 13 10.24 -8.90 -12.54
CA PRO A 13 9.94 -9.65 -13.77
C PRO A 13 8.68 -9.20 -14.50
N ASP A 14 7.68 -8.75 -13.77
CA ASP A 14 6.43 -8.22 -14.32
C ASP A 14 6.59 -6.89 -15.06
N LEU A 15 7.67 -6.15 -14.78
CA LEU A 15 8.05 -4.93 -15.49
C LEU A 15 9.06 -5.19 -16.62
N ALA A 16 9.96 -6.15 -16.43
CA ALA A 16 11.06 -6.41 -17.36
C ALA A 16 10.62 -6.94 -18.73
N SER A 17 9.48 -7.63 -18.79
CA SER A 17 8.95 -8.25 -20.02
C SER A 17 8.23 -7.26 -20.95
N LEU A 18 8.02 -6.02 -20.53
CA LEU A 18 7.22 -5.02 -21.25
C LEU A 18 8.04 -3.78 -21.58
N SER A 19 7.64 -3.09 -22.63
CA SER A 19 8.16 -1.76 -22.97
C SER A 19 7.77 -0.75 -21.88
N GLY A 20 8.22 0.48 -22.00
CA GLY A 20 7.89 1.57 -21.10
C GLY A 20 9.12 2.30 -20.61
N SER A 21 8.98 3.08 -19.56
CA SER A 21 10.03 3.95 -19.03
C SER A 21 10.84 3.35 -17.87
N THR A 22 10.76 2.02 -17.66
CA THR A 22 11.41 1.32 -16.54
C THR A 22 12.91 1.60 -16.47
N HIS A 23 13.63 1.45 -17.59
CA HIS A 23 15.08 1.65 -17.63
C HIS A 23 15.51 3.08 -17.32
N GLN A 24 14.67 4.05 -17.66
CA GLN A 24 14.98 5.47 -17.45
C GLN A 24 14.77 5.89 -16.00
N HIS A 25 13.77 5.33 -15.32
CA HIS A 25 13.26 5.87 -14.07
C HIS A 25 13.47 4.97 -12.85
N LEU A 26 13.67 3.67 -13.02
CA LEU A 26 13.72 2.72 -11.91
C LEU A 26 14.85 3.02 -10.91
N ALA A 27 16.04 3.40 -11.39
CA ALA A 27 17.15 3.76 -10.52
C ALA A 27 16.85 5.00 -9.65
N GLY A 28 16.18 6.00 -10.25
CA GLY A 28 15.68 7.18 -9.52
C GLY A 28 14.59 6.83 -8.52
N TYR A 29 13.69 5.94 -8.89
CA TYR A 29 12.64 5.44 -8.03
C TYR A 29 13.21 4.75 -6.77
N TYR A 30 14.16 3.84 -6.92
CA TYR A 30 14.85 3.23 -5.79
C TYR A 30 15.58 4.26 -4.91
N GLY A 31 16.17 5.29 -5.54
CA GLY A 31 16.79 6.40 -4.80
C GLY A 31 15.77 7.17 -3.96
N MET A 32 14.56 7.41 -4.48
CA MET A 32 13.48 8.05 -3.74
C MET A 32 12.98 7.17 -2.60
N VAL A 33 12.78 5.87 -2.84
CA VAL A 33 12.40 4.91 -1.80
C VAL A 33 13.41 4.92 -0.66
N LYS A 34 14.73 4.93 -0.98
CA LYS A 34 15.77 5.02 0.05
C LYS A 34 15.69 6.32 0.87
N ARG A 35 15.40 7.45 0.23
CA ARG A 35 15.21 8.72 0.96
C ARG A 35 13.98 8.72 1.87
N ILE A 36 12.89 8.10 1.42
CA ILE A 36 11.68 7.94 2.24
C ILE A 36 11.99 7.05 3.46
N ASP A 37 12.70 5.94 3.25
CA ASP A 37 13.14 5.04 4.33
C ASP A 37 13.98 5.79 5.39
N GLU A 38 14.94 6.61 4.96
CA GLU A 38 15.74 7.44 5.86
C GLU A 38 14.91 8.51 6.60
N ALA A 39 13.92 9.10 5.93
CA ALA A 39 13.02 10.07 6.55
C ALA A 39 12.11 9.39 7.58
N TYR A 40 11.58 8.21 7.24
CA TYR A 40 10.76 7.41 8.14
C TYR A 40 11.54 6.99 9.39
N GLY A 41 12.80 6.54 9.25
CA GLY A 41 13.68 6.25 10.37
C GLY A 41 13.82 7.44 11.33
N ARG A 42 14.07 8.66 10.79
CA ARG A 42 14.16 9.87 11.64
C ARG A 42 12.86 10.20 12.38
N MET A 43 11.71 9.92 11.76
CA MET A 43 10.41 10.09 12.44
C MET A 43 10.26 9.11 13.62
N LEU A 44 10.64 7.86 13.45
CA LEU A 44 10.64 6.86 14.53
C LEU A 44 11.60 7.25 15.65
N ASP A 45 12.83 7.68 15.33
CA ASP A 45 13.81 8.17 16.30
C ASP A 45 13.25 9.36 17.11
N SER A 46 12.48 10.24 16.45
CA SER A 46 11.83 11.37 17.13
C SER A 46 10.76 10.91 18.11
N LEU A 47 9.94 9.92 17.75
CA LEU A 47 8.93 9.34 18.65
C LEU A 47 9.60 8.72 19.90
N ILE A 48 10.70 8.00 19.72
CA ILE A 48 11.49 7.43 20.82
C ILE A 48 12.03 8.54 21.73
N SER A 49 12.67 9.55 21.14
CA SER A 49 13.28 10.67 21.87
C SER A 49 12.26 11.46 22.67
N LEU A 50 11.05 11.59 22.16
CA LEU A 50 9.93 12.28 22.82
C LEU A 50 9.15 11.35 23.77
N LYS A 51 9.50 10.08 23.88
CA LYS A 51 8.79 9.06 24.67
C LYS A 51 7.32 8.91 24.28
N MET A 52 7.04 9.02 23.00
CA MET A 52 5.67 8.94 22.43
C MET A 52 5.39 7.59 21.81
N GLN A 53 6.38 6.72 21.58
CA GLN A 53 6.23 5.45 20.86
C GLN A 53 5.17 4.53 21.49
N ASP A 54 5.03 4.50 22.81
CA ASP A 54 4.12 3.59 23.51
C ASP A 54 2.64 3.99 23.33
N ASN A 55 2.38 5.25 22.94
CA ASN A 55 1.03 5.77 22.67
C ASN A 55 0.86 6.21 21.21
N THR A 56 1.61 5.61 20.30
CA THR A 56 1.57 5.95 18.88
C THR A 56 1.49 4.70 18.03
N VAL A 57 0.54 4.67 17.11
CA VAL A 57 0.51 3.70 16.01
C VAL A 57 1.02 4.36 14.76
N THR A 58 2.02 3.78 14.14
CA THR A 58 2.61 4.28 12.89
C THR A 58 2.16 3.40 11.74
N ILE A 59 1.55 4.02 10.73
CA ILE A 59 1.10 3.35 9.51
C ILE A 59 1.97 3.85 8.35
N PHE A 60 2.74 2.96 7.75
CA PHE A 60 3.49 3.23 6.53
C PHE A 60 2.76 2.58 5.35
N THR A 61 2.37 3.36 4.37
CA THR A 61 1.67 2.88 3.17
C THR A 61 1.91 3.82 1.98
N SER A 62 1.28 3.54 0.84
CA SER A 62 1.25 4.39 -0.35
C SER A 62 -0.19 4.52 -0.85
N ASP A 63 -0.50 5.61 -1.51
CA ASP A 63 -1.82 5.85 -2.14
C ASP A 63 -2.04 4.93 -3.35
N HIS A 64 -1.01 4.69 -4.16
CA HIS A 64 -0.99 3.79 -5.31
C HIS A 64 0.44 3.35 -5.63
N GLY A 65 0.57 2.39 -6.53
CA GLY A 65 1.85 1.95 -7.07
C GLY A 65 2.25 2.69 -8.35
N ASN A 66 3.17 2.09 -9.12
CA ASN A 66 3.67 2.64 -10.38
C ASN A 66 3.97 1.49 -11.35
N ASN A 67 3.42 1.54 -12.55
CA ASN A 67 3.65 0.53 -13.59
C ASN A 67 4.69 0.95 -14.64
N PHE A 68 5.30 2.13 -14.50
CA PHE A 68 6.33 2.65 -15.42
C PHE A 68 5.92 2.63 -16.90
N LYS A 69 4.65 2.84 -17.20
CA LYS A 69 4.07 2.74 -18.56
C LYS A 69 4.23 1.37 -19.22
N THR A 70 4.40 0.30 -18.44
CA THR A 70 4.57 -1.06 -18.97
C THR A 70 3.25 -1.75 -19.31
N ARG A 71 2.12 -1.18 -18.90
CA ARG A 71 0.77 -1.74 -19.09
C ARG A 71 -0.13 -0.87 -19.96
N ASN A 72 0.07 0.44 -19.91
CA ASN A 72 -0.60 1.45 -20.69
C ASN A 72 0.31 2.68 -20.82
N ASN A 73 -0.14 3.76 -21.41
CA ASN A 73 0.63 5.00 -21.55
C ASN A 73 0.68 5.83 -20.25
N GLU A 74 0.16 5.31 -19.16
CA GLU A 74 0.10 5.94 -17.86
C GLU A 74 1.01 5.26 -16.84
N TYR A 75 1.39 5.98 -15.78
CA TYR A 75 2.24 5.43 -14.72
C TYR A 75 1.46 4.63 -13.69
N LYS A 76 0.18 4.92 -13.45
CA LYS A 76 -0.60 4.37 -12.33
C LYS A 76 -2.04 3.98 -12.66
N ARG A 77 -2.68 4.60 -13.65
CA ARG A 77 -4.10 4.43 -13.96
C ARG A 77 -4.37 3.10 -14.63
N SER A 78 -4.25 2.03 -13.87
CA SER A 78 -4.52 0.67 -14.32
C SER A 78 -4.95 -0.21 -13.17
N CYS A 79 -5.66 -1.29 -13.47
CA CYS A 79 -6.03 -2.31 -12.47
C CYS A 79 -4.95 -3.37 -12.24
N HIS A 80 -3.72 -3.17 -12.76
CA HIS A 80 -2.60 -4.08 -12.54
C HIS A 80 -2.04 -3.98 -11.13
N ASP A 81 -1.53 -5.08 -10.60
CA ASP A 81 -1.00 -5.14 -9.24
C ASP A 81 0.12 -4.13 -8.98
N SER A 82 0.93 -3.81 -10.00
CA SER A 82 1.94 -2.75 -9.91
C SER A 82 1.36 -1.36 -9.61
N SER A 83 0.10 -1.11 -9.92
CA SER A 83 -0.60 0.15 -9.63
C SER A 83 -1.45 0.09 -8.36
N ILE A 84 -2.10 -1.04 -8.07
CA ILE A 84 -3.11 -1.12 -6.99
C ILE A 84 -2.63 -1.85 -5.73
N ARG A 85 -1.55 -2.63 -5.81
CA ARG A 85 -1.02 -3.36 -4.66
C ARG A 85 0.11 -2.58 -4.01
N VAL A 86 -0.21 -1.87 -2.94
CA VAL A 86 0.73 -1.03 -2.19
C VAL A 86 1.32 -1.76 -0.98
N PRO A 87 2.57 -1.45 -0.60
CA PRO A 87 3.12 -1.93 0.67
C PRO A 87 2.37 -1.28 1.82
N THR A 88 2.11 -2.04 2.88
CA THR A 88 1.53 -1.50 4.11
C THR A 88 2.18 -2.17 5.31
N SER A 89 2.66 -1.37 6.25
CA SER A 89 3.20 -1.81 7.53
C SER A 89 2.59 -0.98 8.65
N ILE A 90 2.21 -1.64 9.73
CA ILE A 90 1.63 -1.00 10.92
C ILE A 90 2.41 -1.47 12.13
N VAL A 91 2.83 -0.52 12.96
CA VAL A 91 3.67 -0.77 14.15
C VAL A 91 3.13 0.06 15.30
N GLY A 92 3.24 -0.47 16.50
CA GLY A 92 2.85 0.17 17.76
C GLY A 92 1.57 -0.42 18.37
N ASN A 93 1.47 -0.33 19.71
CA ASN A 93 0.34 -0.80 20.48
C ASN A 93 0.00 -2.28 20.19
N ILE A 94 -1.24 -2.58 19.85
CA ILE A 94 -1.74 -3.94 19.56
C ILE A 94 -1.07 -4.62 18.35
N PHE A 95 -0.34 -3.88 17.52
CA PHE A 95 0.37 -4.41 16.34
C PHE A 95 1.78 -4.95 16.65
N ASP A 96 2.31 -4.75 17.86
CA ASP A 96 3.69 -5.11 18.21
C ASP A 96 3.93 -6.62 18.36
N GLN A 97 2.88 -7.42 18.34
CA GLN A 97 2.99 -8.89 18.28
C GLN A 97 3.64 -9.38 16.97
N GLY A 98 3.75 -8.50 15.99
CA GLY A 98 4.24 -8.83 14.67
C GLY A 98 3.30 -9.74 13.89
N GLY A 99 3.70 -10.09 12.67
CA GLY A 99 2.95 -11.03 11.86
C GLY A 99 2.59 -10.49 10.47
N ARG A 100 1.74 -11.24 9.78
CA ARG A 100 1.30 -10.89 8.43
C ARG A 100 -0.19 -11.17 8.24
N ILE A 101 -0.94 -10.14 7.90
CA ILE A 101 -2.33 -10.28 7.48
C ILE A 101 -2.33 -10.68 6.01
N LYS A 102 -3.01 -11.79 5.68
CA LYS A 102 -3.11 -12.35 4.31
C LYS A 102 -4.47 -12.08 3.65
N GLU A 103 -5.37 -11.48 4.38
CA GLU A 103 -6.68 -11.07 3.91
C GLU A 103 -6.54 -9.91 2.93
N LEU A 104 -7.56 -9.73 2.07
CA LEU A 104 -7.66 -8.59 1.19
C LEU A 104 -8.01 -7.35 2.02
N ILE A 105 -7.23 -6.30 1.89
CA ILE A 105 -7.42 -5.03 2.60
C ILE A 105 -7.47 -3.92 1.56
N SER A 106 -8.45 -3.05 1.68
CA SER A 106 -8.55 -1.79 0.94
C SER A 106 -7.89 -0.64 1.71
N ILE A 107 -7.48 0.41 1.02
CA ILE A 107 -7.07 1.68 1.67
C ILE A 107 -8.21 2.27 2.51
N LEU A 108 -9.45 2.04 2.14
CA LEU A 108 -10.63 2.44 2.93
C LEU A 108 -10.61 1.82 4.34
N ASP A 109 -10.12 0.59 4.47
CA ASP A 109 -10.02 -0.10 5.76
C ASP A 109 -9.03 0.58 6.71
N LEU A 110 -8.02 1.27 6.17
CA LEU A 110 -7.07 2.03 6.99
C LEU A 110 -7.75 3.23 7.68
N ASN A 111 -8.65 3.92 6.99
CA ASN A 111 -9.43 5.02 7.60
C ASN A 111 -10.30 4.49 8.75
N ALA A 112 -11.03 3.40 8.51
CA ALA A 112 -11.82 2.76 9.55
C ALA A 112 -10.95 2.30 10.74
N THR A 113 -9.76 1.76 10.46
CA THR A 113 -8.80 1.34 11.48
C THR A 113 -8.29 2.52 12.32
N ILE A 114 -8.02 3.67 11.70
CA ILE A 114 -7.57 4.88 12.41
C ILE A 114 -8.67 5.37 13.35
N LEU A 115 -9.92 5.41 12.91
CA LEU A 115 -11.06 5.79 13.76
C LEU A 115 -11.18 4.84 14.95
N ASP A 116 -11.13 3.55 14.71
CA ASP A 116 -11.24 2.51 15.73
C ASP A 116 -10.10 2.60 16.76
N LEU A 117 -8.85 2.79 16.32
CA LEU A 117 -7.70 3.01 17.19
C LEU A 117 -7.82 4.28 18.04
N ALA A 118 -8.48 5.29 17.52
CA ALA A 118 -8.75 6.54 18.23
C ALA A 118 -9.98 6.46 19.17
N GLY A 119 -10.68 5.32 19.23
CA GLY A 119 -11.91 5.15 19.99
C GLY A 119 -13.09 5.93 19.43
N VAL A 120 -13.05 6.29 18.15
CA VAL A 120 -14.09 7.00 17.43
C VAL A 120 -14.96 6.03 16.66
N SER A 121 -16.28 6.16 16.78
CA SER A 121 -17.21 5.30 16.03
C SER A 121 -17.04 5.46 14.53
N ILE A 122 -16.96 4.34 13.82
CA ILE A 122 -16.93 4.31 12.35
C ILE A 122 -18.34 4.64 11.87
N PRO A 123 -18.54 5.67 11.02
CA PRO A 123 -19.86 6.01 10.51
C PRO A 123 -20.48 4.89 9.65
N ASP A 124 -21.80 4.72 9.72
CA ASP A 124 -22.52 3.66 8.99
C ASP A 124 -22.38 3.74 7.47
N TYR A 125 -22.11 4.93 6.93
CA TYR A 125 -21.89 5.14 5.49
C TYR A 125 -20.46 4.85 5.04
N HIS A 126 -19.57 4.42 5.94
CA HIS A 126 -18.18 4.14 5.61
C HIS A 126 -18.01 2.72 5.07
N ASP A 127 -17.52 2.60 3.83
CA ASP A 127 -17.38 1.30 3.15
C ASP A 127 -16.22 0.43 3.69
N GLY A 128 -15.23 1.04 4.35
CA GLY A 128 -14.09 0.32 4.94
C GLY A 128 -14.42 -0.26 6.32
N LYS A 129 -13.66 -1.27 6.72
CA LYS A 129 -13.77 -1.96 8.03
C LYS A 129 -12.45 -1.88 8.77
N SER A 130 -12.49 -1.73 10.10
CA SER A 130 -11.27 -1.84 10.91
C SER A 130 -10.58 -3.18 10.72
N ILE A 131 -9.27 -3.18 10.55
CA ILE A 131 -8.46 -4.40 10.43
C ILE A 131 -8.11 -5.00 11.80
N ILE A 132 -8.40 -4.33 12.91
CA ILE A 132 -8.11 -4.81 14.27
C ILE A 132 -8.64 -6.23 14.51
N PRO A 133 -9.87 -6.59 14.10
CA PRO A 133 -10.37 -7.95 14.26
C PRO A 133 -9.53 -9.03 13.53
N LEU A 134 -8.76 -8.67 12.50
CA LEU A 134 -7.89 -9.61 11.80
C LEU A 134 -6.63 -9.99 12.57
N LEU A 135 -6.30 -9.26 13.64
CA LEU A 135 -5.20 -9.59 14.54
C LEU A 135 -5.55 -10.79 15.43
N SER A 136 -6.83 -10.95 15.77
CA SER A 136 -7.34 -12.17 16.36
C SER A 136 -7.64 -13.19 15.26
N LEU A 137 -7.67 -14.48 15.57
CA LEU A 137 -7.92 -15.54 14.58
C LEU A 137 -9.35 -15.55 14.01
N ASN A 138 -10.20 -14.63 14.44
CA ASN A 138 -11.59 -14.54 13.98
C ASN A 138 -11.69 -13.74 12.68
N LYS A 139 -11.67 -14.47 11.54
CA LYS A 139 -11.68 -13.94 10.18
C LYS A 139 -12.97 -14.24 9.41
N GLU A 140 -13.97 -14.81 10.08
CA GLU A 140 -15.13 -15.42 9.41
C GLU A 140 -15.96 -14.43 8.59
N ASN A 141 -16.02 -13.17 8.98
CA ASN A 141 -16.81 -12.13 8.31
C ASN A 141 -16.00 -11.12 7.51
N TRP A 142 -14.73 -11.43 7.19
CA TRP A 142 -13.91 -10.51 6.42
C TRP A 142 -14.25 -10.52 4.93
N THR A 143 -14.04 -9.39 4.28
CA THR A 143 -14.26 -9.19 2.85
C THR A 143 -13.49 -10.20 2.00
N LYS A 144 -14.19 -10.84 1.05
CA LYS A 144 -13.63 -11.82 0.12
C LYS A 144 -13.19 -11.18 -1.20
N GLU A 145 -13.59 -9.93 -1.43
CA GLU A 145 -13.31 -9.19 -2.65
C GLU A 145 -13.10 -7.70 -2.36
N ILE A 146 -12.35 -7.03 -3.22
CA ILE A 146 -12.13 -5.58 -3.19
C ILE A 146 -12.52 -5.01 -4.55
N PHE A 147 -13.26 -3.92 -4.51
CA PHE A 147 -13.60 -3.12 -5.68
C PHE A 147 -12.53 -2.05 -5.92
N VAL A 148 -12.13 -1.87 -7.18
CA VAL A 148 -11.17 -0.86 -7.62
C VAL A 148 -11.82 -0.02 -8.72
N GLN A 149 -11.71 1.29 -8.60
CA GLN A 149 -12.22 2.23 -9.58
C GLN A 149 -11.10 3.11 -10.12
N ILE A 150 -11.09 3.28 -11.44
CA ILE A 150 -10.30 4.29 -12.14
C ILE A 150 -11.29 5.19 -12.87
N SER A 151 -11.16 6.51 -12.73
CA SER A 151 -12.10 7.48 -13.29
C SER A 151 -11.45 8.83 -13.62
N GLU A 152 -10.21 8.79 -14.13
CA GLU A 152 -9.51 9.99 -14.60
C GLU A 152 -9.37 9.97 -16.14
N SER A 153 -8.14 9.85 -16.68
CA SER A 153 -7.88 9.76 -18.12
C SER A 153 -8.38 8.47 -18.77
N GLN A 154 -8.60 7.45 -17.98
CA GLN A 154 -9.21 6.18 -18.34
C GLN A 154 -10.33 5.85 -17.36
N VAL A 155 -11.31 5.09 -17.82
CA VAL A 155 -12.41 4.61 -16.98
C VAL A 155 -12.33 3.10 -16.90
N ALA A 156 -12.02 2.57 -15.73
CA ALA A 156 -11.97 1.15 -15.49
C ALA A 156 -12.58 0.78 -14.14
N ARG A 157 -13.10 -0.43 -14.07
CA ARG A 157 -13.63 -1.04 -12.85
C ARG A 157 -13.04 -2.43 -12.69
N ALA A 158 -12.60 -2.79 -11.49
CA ALA A 158 -12.12 -4.12 -11.23
C ALA A 158 -12.64 -4.67 -9.91
N ILE A 159 -12.82 -5.98 -9.89
CA ILE A 159 -13.03 -6.77 -8.68
C ILE A 159 -11.83 -7.66 -8.49
N ARG A 160 -11.25 -7.62 -7.28
CA ARG A 160 -10.14 -8.46 -6.87
C ARG A 160 -10.56 -9.42 -5.77
N THR A 161 -10.39 -10.72 -6.00
CA THR A 161 -10.46 -11.78 -4.98
C THR A 161 -9.03 -12.27 -4.65
N LYS A 162 -8.88 -13.18 -3.69
CA LYS A 162 -7.56 -13.77 -3.39
C LYS A 162 -6.92 -14.45 -4.60
N ARG A 163 -7.72 -15.00 -5.52
CA ARG A 163 -7.24 -15.78 -6.67
C ARG A 163 -7.40 -15.05 -8.00
N TRP A 164 -8.49 -14.31 -8.16
CA TRP A 164 -8.88 -13.74 -9.46
C TRP A 164 -8.98 -12.23 -9.41
N LYS A 165 -8.80 -11.62 -10.54
CA LYS A 165 -9.09 -10.22 -10.80
C LYS A 165 -9.77 -10.11 -12.16
N LEU A 166 -10.94 -9.47 -12.20
CA LEU A 166 -11.63 -9.05 -13.41
C LEU A 166 -11.52 -7.54 -13.51
N CYS A 167 -11.07 -7.04 -14.68
CA CYS A 167 -11.05 -5.63 -15.00
C CYS A 167 -11.87 -5.40 -16.26
N ILE A 168 -12.66 -4.32 -16.27
CA ILE A 168 -13.44 -3.85 -17.41
C ILE A 168 -13.03 -2.41 -17.64
N GLU A 169 -12.57 -2.11 -18.86
CA GLU A 169 -12.15 -0.80 -19.37
C GLU A 169 -13.14 -0.31 -20.43
#